data_ceec2664e76a012448aee87e8ad1b6c3
#
_entry.id   ceec2664e76a012448aee87e8ad1b6c3
#
_cell.length_a   1.000
_cell.length_b   1.000
_cell.length_c   1.000
_cell.angle_alpha   90.00
_cell.angle_beta   90.00
_cell.angle_gamma   90.00
#
_symmetry.space_group_name_H-M   'P 1'
#
loop_
_entity.id
_entity.type
_entity.pdbx_description
1 polymer ?
#
loop_
_entity_poly.entity_id
_entity_poly.type
_entity_poly.pdbx_seq_one_letter_code
_entity_poly.pdbx_strand_id
1 'polypeptide(L)'
;VVNAIDLFGEEENSEKVMFVHPKQVTQLRLDPNFIARDKYGNQVMIDGEIGMIGNARVVASKRVKKDETTTYYLNPIVKLENDAETEDDSPALTVFLKRETNIEVDRQPRKRQTEITGDRMYVVALTNDTKVVIAKNLIVASV
;
A
#
# COMPACT_ATOMS: atom_id res chain seq x y z
N VAL A 1 4.71 -13.53 7.75
CA VAL A 1 4.20 -12.16 7.93
C VAL A 1 4.66 -11.63 9.29
N VAL A 2 4.38 -12.32 10.39
CA VAL A 2 4.76 -11.87 11.75
C VAL A 2 6.25 -11.52 11.82
N ASN A 3 7.15 -12.41 11.40
CA ASN A 3 8.59 -12.13 11.39
C ASN A 3 9.01 -10.90 10.56
N ALA A 4 8.22 -10.51 9.58
CA ALA A 4 8.48 -9.30 8.80
C ALA A 4 7.97 -8.03 9.52
N ILE A 5 6.95 -8.17 10.35
CA ILE A 5 6.45 -7.10 11.22
C ILE A 5 7.46 -6.84 12.36
N ASP A 6 8.07 -7.89 12.91
CA ASP A 6 9.07 -7.78 13.97
C ASP A 6 10.32 -6.98 13.54
N LEU A 7 10.59 -6.88 12.23
CA LEU A 7 11.70 -6.08 11.71
C LEU A 7 11.52 -4.57 11.87
N PHE A 8 10.30 -4.10 12.15
CA PHE A 8 10.04 -2.68 12.44
C PHE A 8 10.43 -2.28 13.88
N GLY A 9 10.83 -3.25 14.72
CA GLY A 9 11.15 -3.02 16.11
C GLY A 9 9.92 -3.10 17.04
N GLU A 10 10.07 -2.60 18.26
CA GLU A 10 9.22 -2.88 19.41
C GLU A 10 7.81 -2.27 19.40
N GLU A 11 7.44 -1.53 18.39
CA GLU A 11 6.19 -0.79 18.41
C GLU A 11 5.00 -1.65 18.01
N GLU A 12 4.43 -2.32 18.98
CA GLU A 12 3.19 -3.07 18.81
C GLU A 12 2.00 -2.20 18.37
N ASN A 13 2.00 -0.92 18.72
CA ASN A 13 0.87 -0.02 18.50
C ASN A 13 0.90 0.76 17.18
N SER A 14 2.00 0.73 16.43
CA SER A 14 2.08 1.48 15.19
C SER A 14 1.22 0.86 14.08
N GLU A 15 0.40 1.68 13.44
CA GLU A 15 -0.44 1.25 12.33
C GLU A 15 0.42 0.91 11.10
N LYS A 16 0.24 -0.29 10.57
CA LYS A 16 0.97 -0.79 9.41
C LYS A 16 0.00 -1.23 8.32
N VAL A 17 0.37 -1.06 7.07
CA VAL A 17 -0.39 -1.54 5.91
C VAL A 17 0.46 -2.50 5.10
N MET A 18 -0.06 -3.69 4.85
CA MET A 18 0.54 -4.72 4.00
C MET A 18 -0.24 -4.85 2.70
N PHE A 19 0.45 -4.76 1.58
CA PHE A 19 -0.15 -5.01 0.28
C PHE A 19 0.11 -6.44 -0.18
N VAL A 20 -0.95 -7.15 -0.54
CA VAL A 20 -0.87 -8.55 -1.00
C VAL A 20 -1.53 -8.73 -2.36
N HIS A 21 -1.02 -9.65 -3.14
CA HIS A 21 -1.66 -9.98 -4.41
C HIS A 21 -2.93 -10.80 -4.16
N PRO A 22 -4.04 -10.59 -4.90
CA PRO A 22 -5.31 -11.32 -4.69
C PRO A 22 -5.18 -12.84 -4.68
N LYS A 23 -4.22 -13.41 -5.41
CA LYS A 23 -3.95 -14.86 -5.40
C LYS A 23 -3.44 -15.39 -4.06
N GLN A 24 -2.89 -14.55 -3.20
CA GLN A 24 -2.41 -14.91 -1.88
C GLN A 24 -3.48 -14.77 -0.78
N VAL A 25 -4.59 -14.11 -1.09
CA VAL A 25 -5.67 -13.85 -0.11
C VAL A 25 -6.23 -15.13 0.49
N THR A 26 -6.38 -16.18 -0.32
CA THR A 26 -6.87 -17.48 0.16
C THR A 26 -5.91 -18.11 1.18
N GLN A 27 -4.61 -18.02 0.93
CA GLN A 27 -3.59 -18.54 1.86
C GLN A 27 -3.57 -17.77 3.17
N LEU A 28 -3.73 -16.43 3.09
CA LEU A 28 -3.82 -15.58 4.28
C LEU A 28 -5.04 -15.90 5.14
N ARG A 29 -6.18 -16.18 4.52
CA ARG A 29 -7.40 -16.56 5.25
C ARG A 29 -7.31 -17.90 5.97
N LEU A 30 -6.39 -18.75 5.59
CA LEU A 30 -6.10 -20.02 6.27
C LEU A 30 -5.14 -19.86 7.46
N ASP A 31 -4.48 -18.69 7.58
CA ASP A 31 -3.60 -18.40 8.72
C ASP A 31 -4.46 -18.13 9.97
N PRO A 32 -4.22 -18.84 11.10
CA PRO A 32 -4.97 -18.65 12.33
C PRO A 32 -4.81 -17.24 12.93
N ASN A 33 -3.73 -16.54 12.61
CA ASN A 33 -3.49 -15.17 13.06
C ASN A 33 -4.18 -14.12 12.20
N PHE A 34 -4.82 -14.53 11.10
CA PHE A 34 -5.56 -13.62 10.24
C PHE A 34 -6.95 -13.35 10.79
N ILE A 35 -7.23 -12.11 11.12
CA ILE A 35 -8.54 -11.66 11.55
C ILE A 35 -9.23 -11.02 10.34
N ALA A 36 -10.32 -11.63 9.87
CA ALA A 36 -11.11 -11.10 8.78
C ALA A 36 -11.80 -9.78 9.21
N ARG A 37 -11.96 -8.88 8.25
CA ARG A 37 -12.52 -7.54 8.44
C ARG A 37 -13.84 -7.49 9.20
N ASP A 38 -14.71 -8.45 9.00
CA ASP A 38 -16.02 -8.55 9.63
C ASP A 38 -15.98 -8.84 11.14
N LYS A 39 -14.81 -9.19 11.67
CA LYS A 39 -14.63 -9.58 13.08
C LYS A 39 -14.13 -8.46 14.00
N TYR A 40 -13.58 -7.37 13.51
CA TYR A 40 -12.99 -6.32 14.32
C TYR A 40 -13.66 -4.93 14.23
N GLY A 41 -14.96 -4.89 13.98
CA GLY A 41 -15.79 -3.70 14.23
C GLY A 41 -15.54 -2.48 13.35
N ASN A 42 -16.06 -1.31 13.80
CA ASN A 42 -16.14 -0.06 13.05
C ASN A 42 -14.88 0.82 13.11
N GLN A 43 -13.70 0.28 12.89
CA GLN A 43 -12.51 1.12 12.73
C GLN A 43 -12.49 1.77 11.33
N VAL A 44 -11.80 2.91 11.23
CA VAL A 44 -11.58 3.59 9.94
C VAL A 44 -10.96 2.60 8.95
N MET A 45 -11.63 2.36 7.84
CA MET A 45 -11.24 1.35 6.87
C MET A 45 -10.52 1.98 5.70
N ILE A 46 -9.46 1.32 5.27
CA ILE A 46 -8.76 1.65 4.03
C ILE A 46 -9.48 0.93 2.88
N ASP A 47 -9.70 1.61 1.77
CA ASP A 47 -10.30 1.01 0.59
C ASP A 47 -9.52 -0.23 0.12
N GLY A 48 -10.25 -1.34 -0.03
CA GLY A 48 -9.66 -2.62 -0.43
C GLY A 48 -9.07 -3.44 0.72
N GLU A 49 -9.23 -3.01 1.97
CA GLU A 49 -8.84 -3.78 3.14
C GLU A 49 -9.67 -5.08 3.25
N ILE A 50 -8.98 -6.19 3.46
CA ILE A 50 -9.59 -7.53 3.55
C ILE A 50 -9.54 -8.12 4.96
N GLY A 51 -8.65 -7.63 5.79
CA GLY A 51 -8.45 -8.12 7.15
C GLY A 51 -7.16 -7.59 7.77
N MET A 52 -6.78 -8.17 8.90
CA MET A 52 -5.63 -7.77 9.69
C MET A 52 -4.81 -8.99 10.13
N ILE A 53 -3.49 -8.86 10.15
CA ILE A 53 -2.55 -9.83 10.74
C ILE A 53 -1.62 -9.08 11.68
N GLY A 54 -1.64 -9.45 12.96
CA GLY A 54 -0.95 -8.64 13.98
C GLY A 54 -1.49 -7.20 13.91
N ASN A 55 -0.61 -6.22 13.89
CA ASN A 55 -0.98 -4.80 13.77
C ASN A 55 -0.95 -4.28 12.32
N ALA A 56 -0.83 -5.17 11.33
CA ALA A 56 -0.81 -4.80 9.92
C ALA A 56 -2.16 -5.02 9.25
N ARG A 57 -2.74 -3.96 8.69
CA ARG A 57 -3.93 -4.04 7.84
C ARG A 57 -3.55 -4.61 6.49
N VAL A 58 -4.30 -5.55 5.99
CA VAL A 58 -4.03 -6.24 4.72
C VAL A 58 -4.92 -5.68 3.62
N VAL A 59 -4.30 -5.16 2.58
CA VAL A 59 -4.96 -4.60 1.39
C VAL A 59 -4.63 -5.45 0.17
N ALA A 60 -5.66 -5.85 -0.57
CA ALA A 60 -5.48 -6.61 -1.80
C ALA A 60 -5.20 -5.69 -2.98
N SER A 61 -4.06 -5.89 -3.68
CA SER A 61 -3.69 -5.12 -4.85
C SER A 61 -3.07 -5.99 -5.94
N LYS A 62 -3.59 -5.87 -7.18
CA LYS A 62 -2.99 -6.52 -8.36
C LYS A 62 -1.64 -5.93 -8.77
N ARG A 63 -1.26 -4.77 -8.21
CA ARG A 63 0.01 -4.09 -8.50
C ARG A 63 1.20 -4.67 -7.77
N VAL A 64 0.97 -5.57 -6.81
CA VAL A 64 2.06 -6.27 -6.12
C VAL A 64 2.85 -7.07 -7.13
N LYS A 65 4.13 -6.77 -7.25
CA LYS A 65 5.02 -7.40 -8.23
C LYS A 65 5.40 -8.80 -7.79
N LYS A 66 5.58 -9.66 -8.77
CA LYS A 66 6.22 -10.96 -8.61
C LYS A 66 7.71 -10.78 -8.84
N ASP A 67 8.53 -11.47 -8.07
CA ASP A 67 9.97 -11.53 -8.30
C ASP A 67 10.23 -12.21 -9.66
N GLU A 68 11.14 -11.66 -10.45
CA GLU A 68 11.42 -12.14 -11.81
C GLU A 68 12.11 -13.51 -11.82
N THR A 69 12.89 -13.81 -10.78
CA THR A 69 13.69 -15.04 -10.65
C THR A 69 13.01 -16.14 -9.84
N THR A 70 12.05 -15.79 -9.02
CA THR A 70 11.39 -16.71 -8.07
C THR A 70 9.88 -16.65 -8.18
N THR A 71 9.22 -17.67 -7.63
CA THR A 71 7.74 -17.71 -7.59
C THR A 71 7.17 -16.87 -6.44
N TYR A 72 7.97 -15.97 -5.85
CA TYR A 72 7.57 -15.15 -4.72
C TYR A 72 6.87 -13.86 -5.16
N TYR A 73 5.88 -13.44 -4.38
CA TYR A 73 5.37 -12.07 -4.44
C TYR A 73 6.14 -11.19 -3.46
N LEU A 74 6.42 -9.97 -3.89
CA LEU A 74 7.06 -8.94 -3.09
C LEU A 74 5.97 -8.12 -2.41
N ASN A 75 5.62 -8.49 -1.19
CA ASN A 75 4.54 -7.83 -0.43
C ASN A 75 5.14 -6.71 0.43
N PRO A 76 4.96 -5.43 0.05
CA PRO A 76 5.43 -4.33 0.86
C PRO A 76 4.55 -4.15 2.09
N ILE A 77 5.20 -3.95 3.23
CA ILE A 77 4.61 -3.54 4.50
C ILE A 77 5.11 -2.14 4.79
N VAL A 78 4.21 -1.21 5.01
CA VAL A 78 4.53 0.20 5.24
C VAL A 78 4.00 0.61 6.60
N LYS A 79 4.85 1.24 7.43
CA LYS A 79 4.47 1.86 8.68
C LYS A 79 3.85 3.24 8.37
N LEU A 80 2.66 3.51 8.89
CA LEU A 80 1.92 4.74 8.61
C LEU A 80 2.19 5.83 9.64
N GLU A 81 2.41 5.44 10.89
CA GLU A 81 2.62 6.39 11.97
C GLU A 81 4.06 6.89 12.02
N ASN A 82 4.20 8.14 12.44
CA ASN A 82 5.47 8.71 12.83
C ASN A 82 5.80 8.23 14.25
N ASP A 83 7.03 7.88 14.45
CA ASP A 83 7.53 7.47 15.75
C ASP A 83 7.72 8.70 16.61
N ALA A 84 6.92 8.83 17.69
CA ALA A 84 7.00 9.97 18.60
C ALA A 84 8.28 9.95 19.46
N GLU A 85 8.96 8.81 19.53
CA GLU A 85 10.17 8.64 20.35
C GLU A 85 11.47 8.79 19.55
N THR A 86 11.40 8.62 18.24
CA THR A 86 12.54 8.87 17.34
C THR A 86 12.33 10.19 16.60
N GLU A 87 13.38 11.01 16.48
CA GLU A 87 13.38 12.29 15.76
C GLU A 87 13.04 12.16 14.25
N ASP A 88 12.63 10.98 13.80
CA ASP A 88 12.39 10.67 12.40
C ASP A 88 10.92 10.89 12.01
N ASP A 89 10.59 12.16 11.85
CA ASP A 89 9.26 12.64 11.42
C ASP A 89 8.98 12.43 9.93
N SER A 90 9.92 11.87 9.17
CA SER A 90 9.76 11.72 7.74
C SER A 90 8.82 10.56 7.38
N PRO A 91 7.83 10.77 6.51
CA PRO A 91 6.94 9.72 6.06
C PRO A 91 7.67 8.71 5.17
N ALA A 92 7.20 7.45 5.15
CA ALA A 92 7.75 6.41 4.28
C ALA A 92 7.74 6.82 2.79
N LEU A 93 6.64 7.42 2.34
CA LEU A 93 6.44 7.85 0.96
C LEU A 93 6.03 9.32 0.92
N THR A 94 6.65 10.09 0.03
CA THR A 94 6.32 11.50 -0.18
C THR A 94 5.88 11.73 -1.62
N VAL A 95 4.82 12.51 -1.78
CA VAL A 95 4.33 12.97 -3.08
C VAL A 95 4.87 14.37 -3.32
N PHE A 96 5.79 14.51 -4.28
CA PHE A 96 6.30 15.81 -4.72
C PHE A 96 5.45 16.32 -5.90
N LEU A 97 4.74 17.38 -5.68
CA LEU A 97 3.92 18.02 -6.68
C LEU A 97 4.74 19.11 -7.40
N LYS A 98 5.04 18.90 -8.69
CA LYS A 98 5.77 19.88 -9.51
C LYS A 98 4.85 20.93 -10.09
N ARG A 99 3.66 20.51 -10.54
CA ARG A 99 2.63 21.37 -11.10
C ARG A 99 1.27 20.93 -10.60
N GLU A 100 0.48 21.86 -10.14
CA GLU A 100 -0.93 21.62 -9.84
C GLU A 100 -1.73 21.31 -11.09
N THR A 101 -2.97 20.88 -10.92
CA THR A 101 -3.86 20.61 -12.05
C THR A 101 -4.12 21.90 -12.81
N ASN A 102 -3.65 21.95 -14.04
CA ASN A 102 -3.95 23.03 -14.98
C ASN A 102 -5.05 22.54 -15.93
N ILE A 103 -6.11 23.33 -16.08
CA ILE A 103 -7.22 23.01 -16.97
C ILE A 103 -7.29 24.12 -18.02
N GLU A 104 -7.12 23.73 -19.26
CA GLU A 104 -7.23 24.61 -20.42
C GLU A 104 -8.49 24.26 -21.20
N VAL A 105 -9.26 25.29 -21.54
CA VAL A 105 -10.49 25.16 -22.33
C VAL A 105 -10.29 25.89 -23.64
N ASP A 106 -10.24 25.13 -24.72
CA ASP A 106 -10.17 25.70 -26.09
C ASP A 106 -11.48 25.48 -26.83
N ARG A 107 -12.06 26.60 -27.34
CA ARG A 107 -13.25 26.53 -28.14
C ARG A 107 -12.89 26.62 -29.63
N GLN A 108 -13.19 25.56 -30.35
CA GLN A 108 -12.98 25.47 -31.78
C GLN A 108 -14.28 25.81 -32.57
N PRO A 109 -14.53 27.06 -32.97
CA PRO A 109 -15.79 27.48 -33.59
C PRO A 109 -16.07 26.77 -34.91
N ARG A 110 -15.01 26.45 -35.67
CA ARG A 110 -15.11 25.76 -36.97
C ARG A 110 -15.65 24.35 -36.85
N LYS A 111 -15.30 23.67 -35.76
CA LYS A 111 -15.74 22.27 -35.48
C LYS A 111 -16.95 22.21 -34.56
N ARG A 112 -17.42 23.35 -34.04
CA ARG A 112 -18.49 23.45 -33.03
C ARG A 112 -18.26 22.54 -31.80
N GLN A 113 -17.00 22.41 -31.40
CA GLN A 113 -16.62 21.62 -30.23
C GLN A 113 -15.79 22.45 -29.25
N THR A 114 -15.84 22.08 -27.99
CA THR A 114 -15.00 22.62 -26.93
C THR A 114 -14.06 21.48 -26.47
N GLU A 115 -12.77 21.76 -26.52
CA GLU A 115 -11.75 20.85 -26.06
C GLU A 115 -11.31 21.25 -24.64
N ILE A 116 -11.28 20.31 -23.72
CA ILE A 116 -10.84 20.53 -22.34
C ILE A 116 -9.64 19.63 -22.10
N THR A 117 -8.50 20.24 -21.85
CA THR A 117 -7.25 19.55 -21.57
C THR A 117 -6.85 19.79 -20.13
N GLY A 118 -6.55 18.72 -19.39
CA GLY A 118 -6.06 18.81 -18.02
C GLY A 118 -4.71 18.12 -17.88
N ASP A 119 -3.73 18.80 -17.29
CA ASP A 119 -2.43 18.23 -16.98
C ASP A 119 -2.05 18.42 -15.49
N ARG A 120 -1.32 17.47 -14.95
CA ARG A 120 -0.76 17.50 -13.60
C ARG A 120 0.57 16.80 -13.59
N MET A 121 1.55 17.37 -12.92
CA MET A 121 2.89 16.75 -12.79
C MET A 121 3.21 16.48 -11.33
N TYR A 122 3.40 15.21 -11.00
CA TYR A 122 3.83 14.80 -9.67
C TYR A 122 4.74 13.57 -9.75
N VAL A 123 5.51 13.36 -8.71
CA VAL A 123 6.32 12.15 -8.51
C VAL A 123 6.12 11.64 -7.10
N VAL A 124 6.07 10.32 -6.95
CA VAL A 124 6.07 9.65 -5.65
C VAL A 124 7.45 9.04 -5.44
N ALA A 125 8.07 9.36 -4.32
CA ALA A 125 9.37 8.83 -3.96
C ALA A 125 9.34 8.19 -2.57
N LEU A 126 10.15 7.15 -2.38
CA LEU A 126 10.44 6.59 -1.07
C LEU A 126 11.37 7.58 -0.37
N THR A 127 10.90 8.13 0.75
CA THR A 127 11.65 9.14 1.52
C THR A 127 12.36 8.50 2.69
N ASN A 128 11.73 7.51 3.31
CA ASN A 128 12.28 6.79 4.44
C ASN A 128 12.15 5.28 4.22
N ASP A 129 13.28 4.61 4.03
CA ASP A 129 13.36 3.17 3.77
C ASP A 129 13.22 2.34 5.06
N THR A 130 13.50 2.91 6.24
CA THR A 130 13.36 2.20 7.52
C THR A 130 11.90 1.89 7.84
N LYS A 131 10.97 2.67 7.29
CA LYS A 131 9.52 2.48 7.46
C LYS A 131 8.89 1.52 6.44
N VAL A 132 9.69 0.84 5.61
CA VAL A 132 9.20 -0.10 4.60
C VAL A 132 9.94 -1.43 4.68
N VAL A 133 9.19 -2.51 4.82
CA VAL A 133 9.72 -3.88 4.78
C VAL A 133 9.06 -4.65 3.65
N ILE A 134 9.83 -5.41 2.90
CA ILE A 134 9.32 -6.26 1.82
C ILE A 134 9.28 -7.71 2.28
N ALA A 135 8.09 -8.23 2.51
CA ALA A 135 7.89 -9.63 2.82
C ALA A 135 7.80 -10.46 1.52
N LYS A 136 8.67 -11.45 1.38
CA LYS A 136 8.65 -12.39 0.25
C LYS A 136 7.85 -13.63 0.64
N ASN A 137 6.74 -13.88 -0.04
CA ASN A 137 5.91 -15.05 0.20
C ASN A 137 5.81 -15.94 -1.03
N LEU A 138 6.07 -17.22 -0.83
CA LEU A 138 5.81 -18.27 -1.82
C LEU A 138 4.33 -18.35 -2.15
N ILE A 139 4.02 -18.43 -3.44
CA ILE A 139 2.74 -19.00 -3.86
C ILE A 139 2.92 -20.51 -3.81
N VAL A 140 2.24 -21.15 -2.87
CA VAL A 140 2.03 -22.59 -3.02
C VAL A 140 1.14 -22.74 -4.25
N ALA A 141 1.67 -23.35 -5.30
CA ALA A 141 0.86 -23.73 -6.44
C ALA A 141 -0.30 -24.56 -5.89
N SER A 142 -1.53 -24.09 -6.06
CA SER A 142 -2.70 -24.91 -5.78
C SER A 142 -2.61 -26.14 -6.67
N VAL A 143 -2.51 -27.29 -6.03
CA VAL A 143 -2.70 -28.61 -6.64
C VAL A 143 -4.10 -28.68 -7.27
#